data_dd3a83ac1e1cb7449b9d5be88318cd82
#
_entry.id   dd3a83ac1e1cb7449b9d5be88318cd82
#
_cell.length_a   1.000
_cell.length_b   1.000
_cell.length_c   1.000
_cell.angle_alpha   90.00
_cell.angle_beta   90.00
_cell.angle_gamma   90.00
#
_symmetry.space_group_name_H-M   'P 1'
#
loop_
_entity.id
_entity.type
_entity.pdbx_description
1 polymer ?
#
loop_
_entity_poly.entity_id
_entity_poly.type
_entity_poly.pdbx_seq_one_letter_code
_entity_poly.pdbx_strand_id
1 'polypeptide(L)'
;MAASVGDQVTPGNLIEIGSEVEFGDGIHLTERGPVAVLSGSVVKDSGVISVDSSADPINSPKMDDVIIGEVNRLNEKTAELRVLHIETNEGGHRSVPALKLFADIYVSEIVDRFIPSAGDGMRKRDIVRARVINVEPMLKASTKGDPELGVLYASCPVCGVDLLASERKPDFNVECPRCDYSGFRALSNGFGHGFETPSDSDLKSLNRPGERWSS
;
A
#
# COMPACT_ATOMS: atom_id res chain seq x y z
N MET A 1 15.45 25.91 24.99
CA MET A 1 16.22 24.84 25.63
C MET A 1 16.13 23.64 24.75
N ALA A 2 17.22 22.88 24.59
CA ALA A 2 17.19 21.62 23.87
C ALA A 2 16.64 20.53 24.82
N ALA A 3 15.92 19.57 24.26
CA ALA A 3 15.32 18.48 25.01
C ALA A 3 16.31 17.32 25.18
N SER A 4 16.34 16.72 26.34
CA SER A 4 17.18 15.57 26.70
C SER A 4 16.40 14.26 26.63
N VAL A 5 17.12 13.14 26.75
CA VAL A 5 16.49 11.80 26.81
C VAL A 5 15.51 11.73 27.98
N GLY A 6 14.27 11.31 27.70
CA GLY A 6 13.14 11.26 28.63
C GLY A 6 12.20 12.45 28.55
N ASP A 7 12.60 13.54 27.89
CA ASP A 7 11.74 14.72 27.75
C ASP A 7 10.66 14.51 26.69
N GLN A 8 9.50 15.13 26.89
CA GLN A 8 8.44 15.24 25.89
C GLN A 8 8.80 16.34 24.89
N VAL A 9 8.66 16.02 23.62
CA VAL A 9 8.96 16.94 22.51
C VAL A 9 7.79 17.06 21.55
N THR A 10 7.78 18.18 20.84
CA THR A 10 6.89 18.44 19.72
C THR A 10 7.72 18.82 18.49
N PRO A 11 7.18 18.72 17.26
CA PRO A 11 7.89 19.10 16.05
C PRO A 11 8.50 20.50 16.15
N GLY A 12 9.81 20.59 15.83
CA GLY A 12 10.60 21.81 15.92
C GLY A 12 11.38 21.99 17.23
N ASN A 13 11.18 21.15 18.26
CA ASN A 13 12.04 21.19 19.45
C ASN A 13 13.45 20.69 19.11
N LEU A 14 14.46 21.46 19.55
CA LEU A 14 15.85 21.03 19.45
C LEU A 14 16.11 19.90 20.46
N ILE A 15 16.94 18.94 20.06
CA ILE A 15 17.33 17.80 20.90
C ILE A 15 18.79 18.00 21.31
N GLU A 16 19.10 17.78 22.60
CA GLU A 16 20.46 17.86 23.11
C GLU A 16 21.29 16.64 22.65
N ILE A 17 22.47 16.90 22.08
CA ILE A 17 23.33 15.87 21.52
C ILE A 17 24.44 15.56 22.53
N GLY A 18 24.57 14.27 22.89
CA GLY A 18 25.82 13.74 23.45
C GLY A 18 26.83 13.49 22.32
N SER A 19 28.12 13.41 22.64
CA SER A 19 29.15 13.00 21.70
C SER A 19 28.91 11.56 21.23
N GLU A 20 28.98 11.32 19.91
CA GLU A 20 28.85 10.02 19.27
C GLU A 20 27.46 9.36 19.40
N VAL A 21 26.46 9.98 18.77
CA VAL A 21 25.09 9.45 18.75
C VAL A 21 24.59 9.40 17.32
N GLU A 22 23.97 8.30 16.95
CA GLU A 22 23.21 8.18 15.70
C GLU A 22 21.78 8.65 15.92
N PHE A 23 21.15 9.19 14.86
CA PHE A 23 19.78 9.65 14.89
C PHE A 23 18.88 8.61 14.24
N GLY A 24 17.84 8.21 14.96
CA GLY A 24 16.79 7.31 14.50
C GLY A 24 15.51 8.07 14.15
N ASP A 25 14.40 7.34 14.19
CA ASP A 25 13.09 7.83 13.79
C ASP A 25 12.64 9.06 14.61
N GLY A 26 11.93 9.97 13.95
CA GLY A 26 11.36 11.15 14.57
C GLY A 26 12.34 12.31 14.78
N ILE A 27 13.58 12.22 14.29
CA ILE A 27 14.61 13.27 14.37
C ILE A 27 15.11 13.63 12.96
N HIS A 28 15.21 14.93 12.69
CA HIS A 28 15.78 15.48 11.48
C HIS A 28 16.94 16.42 11.80
N LEU A 29 18.06 16.26 11.08
CA LEU A 29 19.23 17.12 11.26
C LEU A 29 19.06 18.40 10.46
N THR A 30 19.13 19.53 11.14
CA THR A 30 19.08 20.88 10.52
C THR A 30 20.38 21.63 10.76
N GLU A 31 20.54 22.79 10.10
CA GLU A 31 21.68 23.70 10.35
C GLU A 31 21.78 24.18 11.81
N ARG A 32 20.68 24.15 12.55
CA ARG A 32 20.59 24.53 13.97
C ARG A 32 20.84 23.37 14.92
N GLY A 33 20.99 22.15 14.39
CA GLY A 33 21.11 20.91 15.14
C GLY A 33 19.96 19.96 14.88
N PRO A 34 19.90 18.81 15.60
CA PRO A 34 18.82 17.86 15.48
C PRO A 34 17.52 18.42 16.07
N VAL A 35 16.42 18.26 15.35
CA VAL A 35 15.08 18.68 15.75
C VAL A 35 14.13 17.49 15.72
N ALA A 36 13.21 17.45 16.68
CA ALA A 36 12.10 16.53 16.65
C ALA A 36 11.17 16.86 15.48
N VAL A 37 10.73 15.85 14.74
CA VAL A 37 9.70 15.95 13.68
C VAL A 37 8.40 15.25 14.07
N LEU A 38 8.42 14.53 15.19
CA LEU A 38 7.27 13.87 15.80
C LEU A 38 7.02 14.43 17.20
N SER A 39 5.79 14.27 17.69
CA SER A 39 5.44 14.50 19.11
C SER A 39 5.61 13.19 19.86
N GLY A 40 6.33 13.22 20.99
CA GLY A 40 6.60 12.02 21.78
C GLY A 40 7.69 12.22 22.80
N SER A 41 8.23 11.14 23.32
CA SER A 41 9.35 11.14 24.27
C SER A 41 10.68 10.90 23.55
N VAL A 42 11.72 11.63 23.92
CA VAL A 42 13.07 11.35 23.43
C VAL A 42 13.59 10.08 24.11
N VAL A 43 13.93 9.07 23.33
CA VAL A 43 14.47 7.79 23.82
C VAL A 43 15.85 7.56 23.25
N LYS A 44 16.67 6.79 23.99
CA LYS A 44 17.98 6.35 23.53
C LYS A 44 18.08 4.84 23.69
N ASP A 45 18.30 4.16 22.58
CA ASP A 45 18.56 2.72 22.55
C ASP A 45 19.81 2.42 21.73
N SER A 46 20.71 1.61 22.30
CA SER A 46 21.94 1.11 21.63
C SER A 46 22.78 2.19 20.94
N GLY A 47 22.77 3.44 21.48
CA GLY A 47 23.52 4.57 20.92
C GLY A 47 22.75 5.40 19.91
N VAL A 48 21.53 4.99 19.54
CA VAL A 48 20.63 5.72 18.66
C VAL A 48 19.65 6.54 19.48
N ILE A 49 19.51 7.84 19.18
CA ILE A 49 18.47 8.69 19.76
C ILE A 49 17.30 8.80 18.77
N SER A 50 16.09 8.55 19.25
CA SER A 50 14.85 8.65 18.48
C SER A 50 13.75 9.32 19.30
N VAL A 51 12.65 9.67 18.63
CA VAL A 51 11.43 10.16 19.32
C VAL A 51 10.40 9.04 19.27
N ASP A 52 10.11 8.45 20.43
CA ASP A 52 9.01 7.50 20.58
C ASP A 52 7.69 8.27 20.56
N SER A 53 6.97 8.13 19.47
CA SER A 53 5.74 8.89 19.24
C SER A 53 4.60 8.34 20.07
N SER A 54 3.95 9.23 20.82
CA SER A 54 2.69 8.93 21.52
C SER A 54 1.46 8.92 20.59
N ALA A 55 1.62 9.38 19.35
CA ALA A 55 0.59 9.29 18.32
C ALA A 55 0.70 7.95 17.59
N ASP A 56 -0.43 7.40 17.15
CA ASP A 56 -0.42 6.26 16.25
C ASP A 56 0.51 6.55 15.07
N PRO A 57 1.46 5.65 14.76
CA PRO A 57 2.38 5.87 13.65
C PRO A 57 1.57 6.08 12.38
N ILE A 58 2.04 6.98 11.51
CA ILE A 58 1.47 7.10 10.17
C ILE A 58 1.53 5.72 9.54
N ASN A 59 0.36 5.15 9.24
CA ASN A 59 0.24 3.79 8.68
C ASN A 59 0.75 3.76 7.24
N SER A 60 2.03 4.03 7.03
CA SER A 60 2.69 3.85 5.73
C SER A 60 3.01 2.38 5.51
N PRO A 61 2.91 1.89 4.28
CA PRO A 61 3.36 0.55 3.92
C PRO A 61 4.86 0.39 4.22
N LYS A 62 5.22 -0.77 4.71
CA LYS A 62 6.62 -1.20 4.92
C LYS A 62 7.02 -2.17 3.81
N MET A 63 8.31 -2.48 3.73
CA MET A 63 8.80 -3.56 2.88
C MET A 63 8.05 -4.85 3.21
N ASP A 64 7.71 -5.62 2.18
CA ASP A 64 6.99 -6.90 2.24
C ASP A 64 5.53 -6.83 2.71
N ASP A 65 5.02 -5.68 3.12
CA ASP A 65 3.57 -5.51 3.31
C ASP A 65 2.84 -5.79 1.98
N VAL A 66 1.64 -6.32 2.09
CA VAL A 66 0.73 -6.46 0.95
C VAL A 66 -0.23 -5.28 0.96
N ILE A 67 -0.38 -4.65 -0.19
CA ILE A 67 -1.31 -3.54 -0.39
C ILE A 67 -2.44 -3.96 -1.32
N ILE A 68 -3.64 -3.46 -1.04
CA ILE A 68 -4.76 -3.52 -1.96
C ILE A 68 -5.00 -2.11 -2.48
N GLY A 69 -5.04 -1.96 -3.79
CA GLY A 69 -5.21 -0.67 -4.43
C GLY A 69 -6.05 -0.72 -5.69
N GLU A 70 -6.57 0.43 -6.08
CA GLU A 70 -7.26 0.64 -7.35
C GLU A 70 -6.27 1.20 -8.38
N VAL A 71 -6.25 0.63 -9.58
CA VAL A 71 -5.46 1.19 -10.69
C VAL A 71 -6.01 2.55 -11.09
N ASN A 72 -5.29 3.60 -10.70
CA ASN A 72 -5.65 5.01 -10.91
C ASN A 72 -5.17 5.52 -12.26
N ARG A 73 -3.91 5.26 -12.57
CA ARG A 73 -3.26 5.70 -13.81
C ARG A 73 -2.49 4.55 -14.46
N LEU A 74 -2.49 4.52 -15.78
CA LEU A 74 -1.67 3.62 -16.59
C LEU A 74 -0.81 4.42 -17.54
N ASN A 75 0.48 4.10 -17.54
CA ASN A 75 1.44 4.49 -18.54
C ASN A 75 1.90 3.22 -19.29
N GLU A 76 2.72 3.40 -20.31
CA GLU A 76 3.29 2.27 -21.05
C GLU A 76 4.07 1.32 -20.13
N LYS A 77 4.87 1.88 -19.21
CA LYS A 77 5.79 1.12 -18.35
C LYS A 77 5.29 0.90 -16.92
N THR A 78 4.28 1.61 -16.47
CA THR A 78 3.85 1.59 -15.06
C THR A 78 2.33 1.61 -14.91
N ALA A 79 1.85 0.89 -13.91
CA ALA A 79 0.51 1.02 -13.36
C ALA A 79 0.63 1.70 -11.98
N GLU A 80 0.01 2.86 -11.82
CA GLU A 80 -0.08 3.57 -10.55
C GLU A 80 -1.32 3.10 -9.80
N LEU A 81 -1.13 2.55 -8.61
CA LEU A 81 -2.19 2.14 -7.71
C LEU A 81 -2.47 3.22 -6.69
N ARG A 82 -3.73 3.58 -6.51
CA ARG A 82 -4.19 4.28 -5.32
C ARG A 82 -4.39 3.24 -4.21
N VAL A 83 -3.56 3.29 -3.19
CA VAL A 83 -3.61 2.33 -2.08
C VAL A 83 -4.88 2.56 -1.27
N LEU A 84 -5.64 1.50 -1.06
CA LEU A 84 -6.90 1.50 -0.32
C LEU A 84 -6.76 0.82 1.05
N HIS A 85 -5.89 -0.19 1.14
CA HIS A 85 -5.72 -1.01 2.32
C HIS A 85 -4.31 -1.59 2.40
N ILE A 86 -3.83 -1.85 3.61
CA ILE A 86 -2.52 -2.45 3.87
C ILE A 86 -2.74 -3.72 4.69
N GLU A 87 -2.28 -4.85 4.17
CA GLU A 87 -2.14 -6.11 4.89
C GLU A 87 -0.70 -6.22 5.37
N THR A 88 -0.49 -6.47 6.64
CA THR A 88 0.87 -6.66 7.15
C THR A 88 1.34 -8.09 6.91
N ASN A 89 2.64 -8.29 6.72
CA ASN A 89 3.24 -9.61 6.60
C ASN A 89 3.05 -10.50 7.86
N GLU A 90 2.66 -9.91 8.99
CA GLU A 90 2.33 -10.59 10.23
C GLU A 90 0.84 -10.99 10.33
N GLY A 91 0.07 -10.83 9.25
CA GLY A 91 -1.36 -11.17 9.19
C GLY A 91 -2.29 -10.12 9.78
N GLY A 92 -1.78 -8.92 10.08
CA GLY A 92 -2.60 -7.79 10.52
C GLY A 92 -3.12 -6.96 9.36
N HIS A 93 -4.07 -6.08 9.66
CA HIS A 93 -4.65 -5.14 8.71
C HIS A 93 -4.47 -3.70 9.21
N ARG A 94 -4.09 -2.79 8.33
CA ARG A 94 -3.92 -1.38 8.64
C ARG A 94 -4.72 -0.51 7.68
N SER A 95 -5.37 0.51 8.22
CA SER A 95 -6.03 1.54 7.42
C SER A 95 -4.98 2.43 6.74
N VAL A 96 -5.27 2.83 5.52
CA VAL A 96 -4.44 3.82 4.81
C VAL A 96 -4.62 5.19 5.48
N PRO A 97 -3.55 5.98 5.63
CA PRO A 97 -3.66 7.35 6.11
C PRO A 97 -4.65 8.16 5.26
N ALA A 98 -5.27 9.19 5.85
CA ALA A 98 -6.20 10.07 5.14
C ALA A 98 -5.58 10.79 3.92
N LEU A 99 -4.27 10.77 3.79
CA LEU A 99 -3.52 11.25 2.63
C LEU A 99 -3.67 10.27 1.46
N LYS A 100 -3.72 10.79 0.25
CA LYS A 100 -3.69 9.97 -0.97
C LYS A 100 -2.32 9.29 -1.06
N LEU A 101 -2.31 7.97 -0.97
CA LEU A 101 -1.11 7.15 -1.07
C LEU A 101 -1.14 6.41 -2.41
N PHE A 102 -0.04 6.49 -3.15
CA PHE A 102 0.11 5.84 -4.45
C PHE A 102 1.32 4.92 -4.45
N ALA A 103 1.21 3.81 -5.16
CA ALA A 103 2.28 2.87 -5.39
C ALA A 103 2.40 2.58 -6.89
N ASP A 104 3.63 2.49 -7.39
CA ASP A 104 3.89 2.15 -8.79
C ASP A 104 4.21 0.67 -8.95
N ILE A 105 3.56 0.00 -9.91
CA ILE A 105 3.93 -1.33 -10.40
C ILE A 105 4.52 -1.17 -11.79
N TYR A 106 5.79 -1.52 -11.95
CA TYR A 106 6.42 -1.55 -13.26
C TYR A 106 5.90 -2.72 -14.09
N VAL A 107 5.90 -2.57 -15.41
CA VAL A 107 5.45 -3.61 -16.36
C VAL A 107 6.18 -4.95 -16.13
N SER A 108 7.47 -4.90 -15.76
CA SER A 108 8.27 -6.07 -15.41
C SER A 108 7.83 -6.76 -14.12
N GLU A 109 7.07 -6.07 -13.26
CA GLU A 109 6.61 -6.55 -11.96
C GLU A 109 5.14 -6.98 -11.96
N ILE A 110 4.49 -7.01 -13.15
CA ILE A 110 3.08 -7.39 -13.26
C ILE A 110 2.91 -8.90 -13.37
N VAL A 111 3.62 -9.54 -14.29
CA VAL A 111 3.54 -11.00 -14.53
C VAL A 111 4.89 -11.57 -14.94
N ASP A 112 5.08 -12.89 -14.77
CA ASP A 112 6.30 -13.62 -15.16
C ASP A 112 6.39 -13.93 -16.65
N ARG A 113 5.73 -13.12 -17.49
CA ARG A 113 5.83 -13.21 -18.94
C ARG A 113 6.01 -11.82 -19.55
N PHE A 114 6.50 -11.75 -20.76
CA PHE A 114 6.58 -10.49 -21.47
C PHE A 114 5.19 -9.95 -21.79
N ILE A 115 4.92 -8.72 -21.40
CA ILE A 115 3.77 -7.91 -21.82
C ILE A 115 4.28 -6.58 -22.37
N PRO A 116 3.74 -6.07 -23.50
CA PRO A 116 4.23 -4.84 -24.13
C PRO A 116 4.03 -3.58 -23.27
N SER A 117 2.92 -3.52 -22.54
CA SER A 117 2.59 -2.37 -21.67
C SER A 117 1.90 -2.81 -20.37
N ALA A 118 1.93 -1.94 -19.38
CA ALA A 118 1.21 -2.19 -18.13
C ALA A 118 -0.30 -2.35 -18.35
N GLY A 119 -0.85 -1.66 -19.36
CA GLY A 119 -2.24 -1.78 -19.77
C GLY A 119 -2.63 -3.15 -20.35
N ASP A 120 -1.67 -4.00 -20.71
CA ASP A 120 -1.95 -5.37 -21.15
C ASP A 120 -2.14 -6.34 -19.99
N GLY A 121 -1.64 -5.99 -18.80
CA GLY A 121 -1.81 -6.81 -17.58
C GLY A 121 -2.88 -6.30 -16.63
N MET A 122 -3.18 -5.02 -16.66
CA MET A 122 -4.13 -4.35 -15.76
C MET A 122 -4.87 -3.25 -16.51
N ARG A 123 -6.04 -2.83 -16.01
CA ARG A 123 -6.80 -1.69 -16.54
C ARG A 123 -7.15 -0.71 -15.42
N LYS A 124 -7.46 0.53 -15.80
CA LYS A 124 -7.98 1.52 -14.84
C LYS A 124 -9.20 0.95 -14.12
N ARG A 125 -9.26 1.19 -12.81
CA ARG A 125 -10.30 0.75 -11.87
C ARG A 125 -10.26 -0.75 -11.53
N ASP A 126 -9.31 -1.52 -12.05
CA ASP A 126 -9.05 -2.86 -11.52
C ASP A 126 -8.58 -2.73 -10.06
N ILE A 127 -9.04 -3.62 -9.19
CA ILE A 127 -8.56 -3.75 -7.82
C ILE A 127 -7.47 -4.80 -7.80
N VAL A 128 -6.33 -4.43 -7.25
CA VAL A 128 -5.10 -5.21 -7.32
C VAL A 128 -4.54 -5.43 -5.92
N ARG A 129 -4.11 -6.64 -5.66
CA ARG A 129 -3.33 -7.04 -4.48
C ARG A 129 -1.87 -7.15 -4.88
N ALA A 130 -0.99 -6.40 -4.24
CA ALA A 130 0.41 -6.31 -4.61
C ALA A 130 1.32 -6.24 -3.37
N ARG A 131 2.51 -6.82 -3.45
CA ARG A 131 3.53 -6.79 -2.39
C ARG A 131 4.41 -5.58 -2.56
N VAL A 132 4.68 -4.87 -1.48
CA VAL A 132 5.62 -3.74 -1.45
C VAL A 132 7.04 -4.24 -1.61
N ILE A 133 7.73 -3.75 -2.63
CA ILE A 133 9.13 -4.11 -2.96
C ILE A 133 10.10 -2.95 -2.77
N ASN A 134 9.60 -1.74 -2.57
CA ASN A 134 10.40 -0.57 -2.23
C ASN A 134 9.51 0.51 -1.61
N VAL A 135 10.05 1.24 -0.64
CA VAL A 135 9.32 2.34 0.04
C VAL A 135 9.92 3.72 -0.24
N GLU A 136 11.20 3.81 -0.60
CA GLU A 136 11.91 5.07 -0.88
C GLU A 136 12.65 5.03 -2.22
N PRO A 137 12.74 6.13 -2.98
CA PRO A 137 12.07 7.43 -2.79
C PRO A 137 10.59 7.43 -3.17
N MET A 138 10.09 6.32 -3.74
CA MET A 138 8.70 6.11 -4.15
C MET A 138 8.27 4.70 -3.76
N LEU A 139 7.02 4.59 -3.33
CA LEU A 139 6.43 3.29 -3.04
C LEU A 139 6.29 2.48 -4.33
N LYS A 140 6.92 1.31 -4.37
CA LYS A 140 6.84 0.37 -5.50
C LYS A 140 6.30 -0.97 -5.01
N ALA A 141 5.51 -1.60 -5.87
CA ALA A 141 4.93 -2.89 -5.58
C ALA A 141 5.07 -3.86 -6.76
N SER A 142 4.90 -5.14 -6.48
CA SER A 142 4.96 -6.24 -7.46
C SER A 142 3.76 -7.15 -7.26
N THR A 143 3.27 -7.69 -8.36
CA THR A 143 2.26 -8.76 -8.37
C THR A 143 2.85 -10.11 -8.76
N LYS A 144 4.19 -10.22 -8.80
CA LYS A 144 4.91 -11.44 -9.17
C LYS A 144 5.24 -12.31 -7.97
N GLY A 145 5.54 -13.57 -8.24
CA GLY A 145 6.12 -14.51 -7.29
C GLY A 145 5.14 -15.15 -6.29
N ASP A 146 3.91 -14.68 -6.24
CA ASP A 146 2.88 -15.21 -5.35
C ASP A 146 1.53 -15.26 -6.08
N PRO A 147 0.88 -16.43 -6.19
CA PRO A 147 -0.39 -16.56 -6.91
C PRO A 147 -1.57 -15.83 -6.25
N GLU A 148 -1.44 -15.40 -5.01
CA GLU A 148 -2.45 -14.58 -4.35
C GLU A 148 -2.36 -13.10 -4.74
N LEU A 149 -1.24 -12.67 -5.30
CA LEU A 149 -1.06 -11.33 -5.83
C LEU A 149 -1.66 -11.22 -7.24
N GLY A 150 -2.07 -10.02 -7.62
CA GLY A 150 -2.66 -9.75 -8.92
C GLY A 150 -4.00 -9.04 -8.84
N VAL A 151 -4.72 -9.05 -9.94
CA VAL A 151 -6.05 -8.45 -10.05
C VAL A 151 -7.06 -9.30 -9.30
N LEU A 152 -7.74 -8.69 -8.32
CA LEU A 152 -8.82 -9.30 -7.52
C LEU A 152 -10.20 -9.06 -8.12
N TYR A 153 -10.36 -7.91 -8.78
CA TYR A 153 -11.61 -7.46 -9.35
C TYR A 153 -11.35 -6.59 -10.57
N ALA A 154 -12.14 -6.80 -11.61
CA ALA A 154 -12.07 -6.01 -12.83
C ALA A 154 -13.46 -5.79 -13.42
N SER A 155 -13.71 -4.59 -13.95
CA SER A 155 -14.94 -4.26 -14.66
C SER A 155 -14.71 -4.31 -16.18
N CYS A 156 -15.76 -4.66 -16.90
CA CYS A 156 -15.74 -4.64 -18.36
C CYS A 156 -15.55 -3.20 -18.88
N PRO A 157 -14.55 -2.94 -19.72
CA PRO A 157 -14.32 -1.59 -20.25
C PRO A 157 -15.40 -1.12 -21.23
N VAL A 158 -16.26 -2.04 -21.72
CA VAL A 158 -17.32 -1.73 -22.69
C VAL A 158 -18.63 -1.43 -21.99
N CYS A 159 -19.05 -2.26 -21.02
CA CYS A 159 -20.38 -2.15 -20.41
C CYS A 159 -20.38 -1.97 -18.91
N GLY A 160 -19.20 -1.97 -18.25
CA GLY A 160 -19.04 -1.71 -16.83
C GLY A 160 -19.46 -2.86 -15.90
N VAL A 161 -19.91 -4.00 -16.44
CA VAL A 161 -20.27 -5.18 -15.63
C VAL A 161 -18.99 -5.90 -15.19
N ASP A 162 -19.03 -6.57 -14.04
CA ASP A 162 -17.93 -7.32 -13.51
C ASP A 162 -17.50 -8.43 -14.46
N LEU A 163 -16.18 -8.54 -14.67
CA LEU A 163 -15.61 -9.60 -15.48
C LEU A 163 -15.55 -10.90 -14.69
N LEU A 164 -15.71 -12.01 -15.41
CA LEU A 164 -15.55 -13.36 -14.87
C LEU A 164 -14.27 -13.97 -15.38
N ALA A 165 -13.62 -14.82 -14.59
CA ALA A 165 -12.52 -15.64 -15.04
C ALA A 165 -13.01 -16.62 -16.13
N SER A 166 -12.23 -16.81 -17.19
CA SER A 166 -12.60 -17.66 -18.31
C SER A 166 -11.36 -18.29 -18.94
N GLU A 167 -11.46 -19.58 -19.25
CA GLU A 167 -10.44 -20.33 -19.99
C GLU A 167 -10.86 -20.62 -21.44
N ARG A 168 -11.94 -20.02 -21.92
CA ARG A 168 -12.51 -20.31 -23.24
C ARG A 168 -11.62 -19.91 -24.41
N LYS A 169 -10.75 -18.92 -24.23
CA LYS A 169 -9.85 -18.42 -25.27
C LYS A 169 -8.41 -18.47 -24.78
N PRO A 170 -7.48 -19.03 -25.55
CA PRO A 170 -6.12 -19.30 -25.09
C PRO A 170 -5.31 -18.05 -24.71
N ASP A 171 -5.63 -16.89 -25.29
CA ASP A 171 -4.90 -15.63 -25.03
C ASP A 171 -5.61 -14.71 -24.01
N PHE A 172 -6.80 -15.09 -23.56
CA PHE A 172 -7.62 -14.30 -22.65
C PHE A 172 -8.02 -15.12 -21.44
N ASN A 173 -8.03 -14.49 -20.28
CA ASN A 173 -8.38 -15.16 -19.02
C ASN A 173 -9.56 -14.48 -18.29
N VAL A 174 -10.15 -13.44 -18.89
CA VAL A 174 -11.38 -12.82 -18.41
C VAL A 174 -12.36 -12.61 -19.55
N GLU A 175 -13.66 -12.73 -19.24
CA GLU A 175 -14.76 -12.45 -20.17
C GLU A 175 -15.87 -11.66 -19.50
N CYS A 176 -16.63 -10.91 -20.29
CA CYS A 176 -17.80 -10.21 -19.82
C CYS A 176 -19.05 -11.10 -19.96
N PRO A 177 -19.83 -11.31 -18.90
CA PRO A 177 -21.07 -12.10 -19.00
C PRO A 177 -22.20 -11.39 -19.75
N ARG A 178 -22.06 -10.06 -20.04
CA ARG A 178 -23.08 -9.24 -20.66
C ARG A 178 -22.80 -8.89 -22.12
N CYS A 179 -21.52 -8.77 -22.49
CA CYS A 179 -21.14 -8.45 -23.87
C CYS A 179 -19.99 -9.36 -24.32
N ASP A 180 -19.58 -9.24 -25.59
CA ASP A 180 -18.59 -10.14 -26.20
C ASP A 180 -17.13 -9.78 -25.83
N TYR A 181 -16.92 -8.91 -24.85
CA TYR A 181 -15.59 -8.53 -24.41
C TYR A 181 -14.85 -9.73 -23.77
N SER A 182 -13.64 -9.97 -24.23
CA SER A 182 -12.68 -10.88 -23.60
C SER A 182 -11.33 -10.17 -23.52
N GLY A 183 -10.55 -10.45 -22.49
CA GLY A 183 -9.27 -9.80 -22.30
C GLY A 183 -8.34 -10.60 -21.39
N PHE A 184 -7.11 -10.09 -21.27
CA PHE A 184 -6.15 -10.61 -20.31
C PHE A 184 -6.05 -9.66 -19.11
N ARG A 185 -5.88 -10.25 -17.91
CA ARG A 185 -5.49 -9.60 -16.67
C ARG A 185 -4.47 -10.46 -15.94
N ALA A 186 -3.58 -9.82 -15.18
CA ALA A 186 -2.72 -10.50 -14.22
C ALA A 186 -3.54 -10.92 -12.99
N LEU A 187 -4.25 -12.03 -13.09
CA LEU A 187 -5.22 -12.47 -12.08
C LEU A 187 -4.53 -12.99 -10.81
N SER A 188 -5.09 -12.64 -9.67
CA SER A 188 -4.90 -13.33 -8.41
C SER A 188 -5.77 -14.60 -8.36
N ASN A 189 -5.37 -15.59 -7.56
CA ASN A 189 -6.22 -16.75 -7.23
C ASN A 189 -7.55 -16.34 -6.58
N GLY A 190 -7.58 -15.18 -5.92
CA GLY A 190 -8.78 -14.61 -5.33
C GLY A 190 -9.68 -13.84 -6.30
N PHE A 191 -9.40 -13.83 -7.61
CA PHE A 191 -10.19 -13.08 -8.58
C PHE A 191 -11.65 -13.52 -8.61
N GLY A 192 -12.55 -12.55 -8.44
CA GLY A 192 -13.99 -12.78 -8.51
C GLY A 192 -14.63 -13.42 -7.28
N HIS A 193 -13.81 -13.86 -6.31
CA HIS A 193 -14.33 -14.45 -5.06
C HIS A 193 -14.68 -13.39 -4.00
N GLY A 194 -14.51 -12.11 -4.32
CA GLY A 194 -14.57 -11.03 -3.36
C GLY A 194 -13.31 -11.04 -2.48
N PHE A 195 -13.20 -10.02 -1.64
CA PHE A 195 -12.30 -10.12 -0.51
C PHE A 195 -12.89 -11.20 0.38
N GLU A 196 -12.15 -12.26 0.71
CA GLU A 196 -12.50 -13.02 1.90
C GLU A 196 -12.59 -11.98 3.01
N THR A 197 -13.81 -11.67 3.40
CA THR A 197 -14.04 -10.67 4.42
C THR A 197 -13.27 -11.14 5.63
N PRO A 198 -12.39 -10.29 6.19
CA PRO A 198 -11.80 -10.55 7.48
C PRO A 198 -12.89 -11.06 8.41
N SER A 199 -12.61 -12.01 9.29
CA SER A 199 -13.59 -12.55 10.21
C SER A 199 -14.36 -11.42 10.91
N ASP A 200 -15.58 -11.63 11.37
CA ASP A 200 -16.39 -10.59 12.04
C ASP A 200 -15.65 -9.88 13.19
N SER A 201 -14.60 -10.51 13.75
CA SER A 201 -13.70 -9.91 14.74
C SER A 201 -12.79 -8.83 14.13
N ASP A 202 -12.31 -9.05 12.90
CA ASP A 202 -11.43 -8.11 12.20
C ASP A 202 -12.23 -6.95 11.62
N LEU A 203 -13.48 -7.17 11.27
CA LEU A 203 -14.39 -6.14 10.76
C LEU A 203 -14.82 -5.13 11.82
N LYS A 204 -14.78 -5.47 13.10
CA LYS A 204 -15.09 -4.56 14.21
C LYS A 204 -14.00 -3.50 14.41
N SER A 205 -12.78 -3.75 13.99
CA SER A 205 -11.67 -2.80 14.04
C SER A 205 -11.60 -1.86 12.82
N LEU A 206 -12.23 -2.24 11.72
CA LEU A 206 -12.34 -1.41 10.53
C LEU A 206 -13.59 -0.53 10.69
N ASN A 207 -13.41 0.77 10.97
CA ASN A 207 -14.47 1.77 10.90
C ASN A 207 -15.11 1.70 9.50
N ARG A 208 -16.20 0.95 9.37
CA ARG A 208 -16.92 0.79 8.11
C ARG A 208 -17.55 2.13 7.72
N PRO A 209 -17.22 2.69 6.54
CA PRO A 209 -17.96 3.86 6.03
C PRO A 209 -19.45 3.57 5.80
N GLY A 210 -19.87 2.29 5.76
CA GLY A 210 -21.24 1.88 5.42
C GLY A 210 -22.30 2.14 6.50
N GLU A 211 -21.93 2.21 7.78
CA GLU A 211 -22.92 2.46 8.84
C GLU A 211 -23.43 3.89 8.89
N ARG A 212 -22.79 4.84 8.20
CA ARG A 212 -23.27 6.22 8.10
C ARG A 212 -24.39 6.44 7.08
N TRP A 213 -24.72 5.45 6.27
CA TRP A 213 -25.69 5.57 5.17
C TRP A 213 -26.96 4.73 5.36
N SER A 214 -27.11 4.10 6.51
CA SER A 214 -28.30 3.30 6.86
C SER A 214 -29.21 4.00 7.86
N SER A 215 -29.38 5.31 7.72
CA SER A 215 -30.42 6.09 8.43
C SER A 215 -31.31 6.85 7.47
#